data_e085ef773c240ff35f24942e8851ea0f
#
_entry.id   e085ef773c240ff35f24942e8851ea0f
#
_cell.length_a   1.000
_cell.length_b   1.000
_cell.length_c   1.000
_cell.angle_alpha   90.00
_cell.angle_beta   90.00
_cell.angle_gamma   90.00
#
_symmetry.space_group_name_H-M   'P 1'
#
loop_
_entity.id
_entity.type
_entity.pdbx_description
1 polymer ?
#
loop_
_entity_poly.entity_id
_entity_poly.type
_entity_poly.pdbx_seq_one_letter_code
_entity_poly.pdbx_strand_id
1 'polypeptide(L)'
;MELAYLDNAASEPLRPEVLVAMNDAAASLAGIGANPSSAHAAGRKAAALLETARARVARALGAEPAEVIFTGGGTDSCALALRGLARAARRQEPFRTQIVVSQVEHDAVGLNARDLETAGFKVQVLPVDSGGVVELEAVSALDTTQIAAVSVMSVCNENGVVQPVSELCHLLREKAAATRSRQSDHSAGGKGTGNGSDSGFAIHTDAIAAAGRQEINFAALPVDALSLACHKVGGPAAVGVLLARREVKIASDRRGGGQERALRAGTQDVIAAVGAAAAFVAAQQELAETTRRHQHLREKLLQGALAIPGVKLASEALAVPGIIQFALQGAEAEGLLFALDQAGICASAGSACHTGVARPSPVLLAQGYSEQDALGSLRISFGWSTREKDVDRLLQALPGALSASRKLAERERK
;
A
#
# COMPACT_ATOMS: atom_id res chain seq x y z
N MET A 1 -29.39 -8.78 -10.25
CA MET A 1 -29.35 -8.28 -8.86
C MET A 1 -28.30 -7.19 -8.81
N GLU A 2 -28.60 -6.00 -8.24
CA GLU A 2 -27.59 -4.96 -8.07
C GLU A 2 -26.59 -5.40 -7.00
N LEU A 3 -25.28 -5.33 -7.26
CA LEU A 3 -24.25 -5.74 -6.30
C LEU A 3 -23.99 -4.63 -5.27
N ALA A 4 -23.83 -4.99 -4.00
CA ALA A 4 -23.24 -4.13 -2.97
C ALA A 4 -21.73 -4.39 -2.93
N TYR A 5 -20.94 -3.51 -3.57
CA TYR A 5 -19.51 -3.70 -3.66
C TYR A 5 -18.80 -3.03 -2.47
N LEU A 6 -18.35 -3.84 -1.53
CA LEU A 6 -17.74 -3.45 -0.27
C LEU A 6 -16.31 -4.02 -0.10
N ASP A 7 -15.63 -4.32 -1.23
CA ASP A 7 -14.24 -4.79 -1.26
C ASP A 7 -13.31 -3.81 -2.01
N ASN A 8 -13.49 -2.53 -1.76
CA ASN A 8 -12.71 -1.47 -2.42
C ASN A 8 -11.23 -1.43 -1.99
N ALA A 9 -10.87 -2.03 -0.85
CA ALA A 9 -9.47 -2.20 -0.45
C ALA A 9 -8.74 -3.28 -1.29
N ALA A 10 -9.46 -4.19 -1.95
CA ALA A 10 -8.89 -5.09 -2.95
C ALA A 10 -8.73 -4.39 -4.30
N SER A 11 -9.78 -3.74 -4.80
CA SER A 11 -9.73 -2.91 -6.02
C SER A 11 -10.95 -2.01 -6.06
N GLU A 12 -10.80 -0.75 -6.45
CA GLU A 12 -11.95 0.12 -6.70
C GLU A 12 -12.46 -0.03 -8.14
N PRO A 13 -13.77 0.09 -8.38
CA PRO A 13 -14.32 0.18 -9.72
C PRO A 13 -13.66 1.31 -10.52
N LEU A 14 -13.44 1.10 -11.81
CA LEU A 14 -12.85 2.12 -12.68
C LEU A 14 -13.74 3.38 -12.70
N ARG A 15 -13.14 4.54 -12.45
CA ARG A 15 -13.88 5.82 -12.46
C ARG A 15 -14.29 6.20 -13.89
N PRO A 16 -15.49 6.78 -14.09
CA PRO A 16 -15.93 7.20 -15.41
C PRO A 16 -14.99 8.19 -16.11
N GLU A 17 -14.46 9.17 -15.38
CA GLU A 17 -13.51 10.16 -15.89
C GLU A 17 -12.16 9.53 -16.28
N VAL A 18 -11.76 8.45 -15.62
CA VAL A 18 -10.56 7.68 -15.97
C VAL A 18 -10.78 6.95 -17.30
N LEU A 19 -11.95 6.31 -17.47
CA LEU A 19 -12.29 5.65 -18.71
C LEU A 19 -12.31 6.63 -19.89
N VAL A 20 -12.89 7.83 -19.72
CA VAL A 20 -12.89 8.89 -20.73
C VAL A 20 -11.46 9.29 -21.07
N ALA A 21 -10.62 9.58 -20.08
CA ALA A 21 -9.24 10.01 -20.33
C ALA A 21 -8.41 8.93 -21.06
N MET A 22 -8.61 7.66 -20.72
CA MET A 22 -7.94 6.54 -21.40
C MET A 22 -8.43 6.39 -22.86
N ASN A 23 -9.72 6.51 -23.11
CA ASN A 23 -10.29 6.44 -24.47
C ASN A 23 -9.79 7.60 -25.34
N ASP A 24 -9.74 8.82 -24.82
CA ASP A 24 -9.22 9.98 -25.54
C ASP A 24 -7.73 9.81 -25.88
N ALA A 25 -6.93 9.32 -24.93
CA ALA A 25 -5.52 8.99 -25.17
C ALA A 25 -5.38 7.92 -26.25
N ALA A 26 -6.15 6.83 -26.16
CA ALA A 26 -6.17 5.75 -27.14
C ALA A 26 -6.57 6.26 -28.54
N ALA A 27 -7.65 7.04 -28.63
CA ALA A 27 -8.09 7.64 -29.88
C ALA A 27 -7.03 8.56 -30.51
N SER A 28 -6.33 9.34 -29.67
CA SER A 28 -5.28 10.26 -30.12
C SER A 28 -4.04 9.54 -30.68
N LEU A 29 -3.82 8.28 -30.26
CA LEU A 29 -2.70 7.44 -30.69
C LEU A 29 -3.11 6.39 -31.73
N ALA A 30 -4.41 6.28 -32.04
CA ALA A 30 -4.92 5.33 -33.06
C ALA A 30 -4.29 5.60 -34.42
N GLY A 31 -3.89 4.52 -35.10
CA GLY A 31 -3.31 4.60 -36.46
C GLY A 31 -1.86 5.08 -36.50
N ILE A 32 -1.22 5.38 -35.34
CA ILE A 32 0.18 5.73 -35.26
C ILE A 32 0.89 4.83 -34.22
N GLY A 33 2.10 4.35 -34.54
CA GLY A 33 2.91 3.60 -33.54
C GLY A 33 3.33 4.52 -32.39
N ALA A 34 2.98 4.16 -31.16
CA ALA A 34 3.07 5.06 -30.00
C ALA A 34 4.18 4.66 -29.01
N ASN A 35 5.43 4.52 -29.47
CA ASN A 35 6.56 4.34 -28.55
C ASN A 35 7.10 5.71 -28.11
N PRO A 36 6.98 6.08 -26.80
CA PRO A 36 7.45 7.38 -26.32
C PRO A 36 8.98 7.59 -26.43
N SER A 37 9.75 6.53 -26.62
CA SER A 37 11.20 6.63 -26.83
C SER A 37 11.59 6.93 -28.29
N SER A 38 10.65 6.96 -29.23
CA SER A 38 10.94 7.23 -30.66
C SER A 38 11.08 8.71 -30.95
N ALA A 39 12.08 9.06 -31.76
CA ALA A 39 12.39 10.46 -32.09
C ALA A 39 11.45 11.11 -33.13
N HIS A 40 10.67 10.31 -33.87
CA HIS A 40 9.73 10.82 -34.87
C HIS A 40 8.45 11.43 -34.23
N ALA A 41 7.62 12.10 -35.04
CA ALA A 41 6.45 12.84 -34.59
C ALA A 41 5.47 11.99 -33.75
N ALA A 42 5.20 10.74 -34.13
CA ALA A 42 4.33 9.85 -33.38
C ALA A 42 4.90 9.53 -31.99
N GLY A 43 6.19 9.26 -31.90
CA GLY A 43 6.87 9.02 -30.62
C GLY A 43 6.85 10.26 -29.73
N ARG A 44 7.12 11.45 -30.28
CA ARG A 44 7.01 12.71 -29.51
C ARG A 44 5.60 12.98 -29.00
N LYS A 45 4.56 12.63 -29.76
CA LYS A 45 3.16 12.73 -29.29
C LYS A 45 2.89 11.81 -28.09
N ALA A 46 3.34 10.55 -28.18
CA ALA A 46 3.22 9.60 -27.08
C ALA A 46 4.02 10.06 -25.83
N ALA A 47 5.24 10.56 -26.04
CA ALA A 47 6.07 11.13 -24.97
C ALA A 47 5.39 12.33 -24.30
N ALA A 48 4.76 13.23 -25.07
CA ALA A 48 4.07 14.40 -24.54
C ALA A 48 2.88 13.98 -23.63
N LEU A 49 2.11 12.95 -24.02
CA LEU A 49 1.04 12.41 -23.19
C LEU A 49 1.58 11.79 -21.89
N LEU A 50 2.64 10.99 -21.99
CA LEU A 50 3.27 10.37 -20.85
C LEU A 50 3.80 11.41 -19.83
N GLU A 51 4.53 12.43 -20.32
CA GLU A 51 5.08 13.46 -19.44
C GLU A 51 3.98 14.38 -18.87
N THR A 52 2.92 14.64 -19.61
CA THR A 52 1.74 15.35 -19.07
C THR A 52 1.08 14.53 -17.97
N ALA A 53 0.92 13.21 -18.14
CA ALA A 53 0.40 12.32 -17.12
C ALA A 53 1.32 12.31 -15.87
N ARG A 54 2.64 12.22 -16.07
CA ARG A 54 3.64 12.28 -15.00
C ARG A 54 3.55 13.57 -14.19
N ALA A 55 3.45 14.71 -14.86
CA ALA A 55 3.32 16.01 -14.20
C ALA A 55 2.00 16.15 -13.41
N ARG A 56 0.90 15.57 -13.92
CA ARG A 56 -0.40 15.54 -13.20
C ARG A 56 -0.34 14.66 -11.95
N VAL A 57 0.27 13.47 -12.06
CA VAL A 57 0.50 12.59 -10.89
C VAL A 57 1.36 13.30 -9.85
N ALA A 58 2.47 13.90 -10.27
CA ALA A 58 3.37 14.64 -9.37
C ALA A 58 2.61 15.73 -8.61
N ARG A 59 1.85 16.57 -9.31
CA ARG A 59 1.05 17.63 -8.68
C ARG A 59 0.02 17.10 -7.70
N ALA A 60 -0.69 16.02 -8.07
CA ALA A 60 -1.73 15.42 -7.22
C ALA A 60 -1.15 14.84 -5.91
N LEU A 61 0.10 14.40 -5.93
CA LEU A 61 0.76 13.71 -4.80
C LEU A 61 1.82 14.57 -4.09
N GLY A 62 1.92 15.88 -4.43
CA GLY A 62 2.91 16.77 -3.82
C GLY A 62 4.35 16.35 -4.11
N ALA A 63 4.64 15.90 -5.33
CA ALA A 63 5.95 15.46 -5.78
C ALA A 63 6.42 16.28 -6.98
N GLU A 64 7.71 16.18 -7.31
CA GLU A 64 8.25 16.68 -8.57
C GLU A 64 8.07 15.65 -9.70
N PRO A 65 7.87 16.05 -10.97
CA PRO A 65 7.74 15.10 -12.07
C PRO A 65 8.92 14.12 -12.19
N ALA A 66 10.13 14.57 -11.87
CA ALA A 66 11.34 13.73 -11.88
C ALA A 66 11.37 12.66 -10.75
N GLU A 67 10.51 12.76 -9.76
CA GLU A 67 10.39 11.80 -8.66
C GLU A 67 9.38 10.68 -8.98
N VAL A 68 8.52 10.87 -9.98
CA VAL A 68 7.49 9.91 -10.38
C VAL A 68 8.08 8.84 -11.29
N ILE A 69 7.88 7.58 -10.97
CA ILE A 69 8.28 6.40 -11.74
C ILE A 69 7.04 5.54 -11.95
N PHE A 70 6.64 5.34 -13.19
CA PHE A 70 5.54 4.41 -13.53
C PHE A 70 6.02 2.96 -13.46
N THR A 71 5.23 2.11 -12.82
CA THR A 71 5.52 0.70 -12.60
C THR A 71 4.36 -0.18 -13.05
N GLY A 72 4.51 -1.50 -12.96
CA GLY A 72 3.48 -2.47 -13.33
C GLY A 72 2.43 -2.73 -12.24
N GLY A 73 2.31 -1.85 -11.24
CA GLY A 73 1.37 -1.98 -10.13
C GLY A 73 2.02 -1.76 -8.77
N GLY A 74 1.24 -1.85 -7.70
CA GLY A 74 1.73 -1.64 -6.34
C GLY A 74 2.83 -2.62 -5.94
N THR A 75 2.66 -3.90 -6.27
CA THR A 75 3.68 -4.93 -5.99
C THR A 75 5.01 -4.65 -6.71
N ASP A 76 4.96 -4.21 -7.98
CA ASP A 76 6.16 -3.81 -8.74
C ASP A 76 6.82 -2.58 -8.11
N SER A 77 6.04 -1.62 -7.62
CA SER A 77 6.53 -0.43 -6.91
C SER A 77 7.24 -0.80 -5.60
N CYS A 78 6.59 -1.59 -4.74
CA CYS A 78 7.16 -2.03 -3.45
C CYS A 78 8.43 -2.88 -3.66
N ALA A 79 8.42 -3.82 -4.61
CA ALA A 79 9.56 -4.65 -4.92
C ALA A 79 10.74 -3.81 -5.43
N LEU A 80 10.50 -2.88 -6.38
CA LEU A 80 11.52 -1.99 -6.90
C LEU A 80 12.10 -1.10 -5.79
N ALA A 81 11.25 -0.55 -4.91
CA ALA A 81 11.69 0.27 -3.80
C ALA A 81 12.55 -0.55 -2.83
N LEU A 82 11.99 -1.58 -2.18
CA LEU A 82 12.67 -2.30 -1.10
C LEU A 82 13.96 -2.98 -1.59
N ARG A 83 13.87 -3.76 -2.67
CA ARG A 83 15.02 -4.48 -3.24
C ARG A 83 16.07 -3.53 -3.81
N GLY A 84 15.59 -2.46 -4.46
CA GLY A 84 16.46 -1.45 -5.08
C GLY A 84 17.21 -0.62 -4.04
N LEU A 85 16.55 -0.17 -2.99
CA LEU A 85 17.16 0.57 -1.89
C LEU A 85 18.16 -0.27 -1.13
N ALA A 86 17.78 -1.49 -0.72
CA ALA A 86 18.66 -2.40 0.02
C ALA A 86 19.96 -2.73 -0.77
N ARG A 87 19.81 -3.07 -2.05
CA ARG A 87 20.96 -3.38 -2.91
C ARG A 87 21.84 -2.16 -3.17
N ALA A 88 21.25 -0.98 -3.32
CA ALA A 88 22.00 0.26 -3.52
C ALA A 88 22.82 0.62 -2.28
N ALA A 89 22.21 0.54 -1.09
CA ALA A 89 22.89 0.78 0.18
C ALA A 89 24.07 -0.17 0.39
N ARG A 90 23.88 -1.49 0.19
CA ARG A 90 24.96 -2.47 0.34
C ARG A 90 26.09 -2.33 -0.70
N ARG A 91 25.79 -1.83 -1.92
CA ARG A 91 26.84 -1.52 -2.90
C ARG A 91 27.72 -0.34 -2.48
N GLN A 92 27.15 0.64 -1.78
CA GLN A 92 27.87 1.79 -1.26
C GLN A 92 28.65 1.42 0.01
N GLU A 93 28.00 0.71 0.92
CA GLU A 93 28.53 0.31 2.21
C GLU A 93 28.21 -1.17 2.45
N PRO A 94 29.16 -2.10 2.18
CA PRO A 94 28.91 -3.55 2.21
C PRO A 94 28.43 -4.12 3.54
N PHE A 95 28.65 -3.41 4.64
CA PHE A 95 28.17 -3.79 5.98
C PHE A 95 26.69 -3.49 6.21
N ARG A 96 26.02 -2.75 5.32
CA ARG A 96 24.60 -2.51 5.36
C ARG A 96 23.83 -3.72 4.85
N THR A 97 23.46 -4.57 5.77
CA THR A 97 22.82 -5.86 5.46
C THR A 97 21.48 -6.06 6.16
N GLN A 98 21.02 -5.08 6.96
CA GLN A 98 19.76 -5.19 7.68
C GLN A 98 18.63 -4.49 6.93
N ILE A 99 17.49 -5.16 6.81
CA ILE A 99 16.23 -4.62 6.29
C ILE A 99 15.24 -4.56 7.44
N VAL A 100 14.61 -3.42 7.65
CA VAL A 100 13.63 -3.22 8.70
C VAL A 100 12.24 -3.10 8.07
N VAL A 101 11.29 -3.93 8.51
CA VAL A 101 9.89 -3.91 8.05
C VAL A 101 8.94 -4.00 9.24
N SER A 102 7.68 -3.56 9.09
CA SER A 102 6.69 -3.78 10.14
C SER A 102 6.11 -5.21 10.10
N GLN A 103 5.54 -5.65 11.21
CA GLN A 103 4.91 -6.97 11.32
C GLN A 103 3.61 -7.07 10.50
N VAL A 104 3.03 -5.94 10.11
CA VAL A 104 1.73 -5.85 9.41
C VAL A 104 1.85 -5.50 7.92
N GLU A 105 3.05 -5.65 7.35
CA GLU A 105 3.27 -5.34 5.92
C GLU A 105 2.44 -6.24 4.99
N HIS A 106 2.03 -5.64 3.87
CA HIS A 106 1.49 -6.42 2.76
C HIS A 106 2.55 -7.37 2.18
N ASP A 107 2.12 -8.50 1.59
CA ASP A 107 3.00 -9.50 0.97
C ASP A 107 3.97 -8.89 -0.07
N ALA A 108 3.58 -7.81 -0.74
CA ALA A 108 4.46 -7.08 -1.66
C ALA A 108 5.73 -6.52 -0.99
N VAL A 109 5.70 -6.29 0.31
CA VAL A 109 6.87 -5.90 1.12
C VAL A 109 7.42 -7.11 1.86
N GLY A 110 6.58 -7.83 2.61
CA GLY A 110 6.99 -8.94 3.47
C GLY A 110 7.71 -10.07 2.73
N LEU A 111 7.16 -10.53 1.59
CA LEU A 111 7.78 -11.59 0.80
C LEU A 111 9.06 -11.12 0.10
N ASN A 112 9.12 -9.85 -0.37
CA ASN A 112 10.34 -9.30 -0.93
C ASN A 112 11.44 -9.12 0.13
N ALA A 113 11.11 -8.81 1.38
CA ALA A 113 12.05 -8.78 2.48
C ALA A 113 12.62 -10.19 2.74
N ARG A 114 11.78 -11.22 2.82
CA ARG A 114 12.20 -12.62 2.96
C ARG A 114 13.07 -13.11 1.79
N ASP A 115 12.72 -12.74 0.55
CA ASP A 115 13.54 -13.09 -0.63
C ASP A 115 14.95 -12.49 -0.53
N LEU A 116 15.07 -11.29 0.04
CA LEU A 116 16.37 -10.66 0.26
C LEU A 116 17.24 -11.39 1.31
N GLU A 117 16.65 -12.21 2.20
CA GLU A 117 17.44 -13.07 3.11
C GLU A 117 18.27 -14.09 2.31
N THR A 118 17.74 -14.62 1.21
CA THR A 118 18.48 -15.51 0.32
C THR A 118 19.68 -14.82 -0.35
N ALA A 119 19.63 -13.49 -0.45
CA ALA A 119 20.71 -12.66 -0.95
C ALA A 119 21.66 -12.17 0.18
N GLY A 120 21.53 -12.69 1.40
CA GLY A 120 22.42 -12.40 2.54
C GLY A 120 22.07 -11.10 3.28
N PHE A 121 20.84 -10.61 3.20
CA PHE A 121 20.32 -9.60 4.11
C PHE A 121 19.74 -10.26 5.36
N LYS A 122 19.58 -9.48 6.44
CA LYS A 122 18.89 -9.88 7.66
C LYS A 122 17.61 -9.06 7.79
N VAL A 123 16.48 -9.71 8.00
CA VAL A 123 15.21 -9.01 8.20
C VAL A 123 14.96 -8.80 9.69
N GLN A 124 14.77 -7.55 10.06
CA GLN A 124 14.34 -7.13 11.38
C GLN A 124 12.89 -6.67 11.30
N VAL A 125 12.01 -7.30 12.06
CA VAL A 125 10.59 -6.98 12.10
C VAL A 125 10.31 -6.07 13.29
N LEU A 126 9.66 -4.94 13.04
CA LEU A 126 9.12 -4.06 14.08
C LEU A 126 7.77 -4.62 14.55
N PRO A 127 7.61 -4.90 15.85
CA PRO A 127 6.37 -5.37 16.40
C PRO A 127 5.28 -4.30 16.33
N VAL A 128 4.04 -4.73 16.47
CA VAL A 128 2.87 -3.86 16.63
C VAL A 128 2.20 -4.14 17.98
N ASP A 129 1.52 -3.14 18.51
CA ASP A 129 0.67 -3.27 19.69
C ASP A 129 -0.64 -4.01 19.37
N SER A 130 -1.50 -4.20 20.38
CA SER A 130 -2.81 -4.84 20.21
C SER A 130 -3.77 -4.03 19.31
N GLY A 131 -3.50 -2.75 19.06
CA GLY A 131 -4.20 -1.92 18.09
C GLY A 131 -3.69 -2.10 16.65
N GLY A 132 -2.56 -2.79 16.45
CA GLY A 132 -1.91 -2.95 15.15
C GLY A 132 -1.04 -1.77 14.74
N VAL A 133 -0.66 -0.91 15.70
CA VAL A 133 0.25 0.23 15.49
C VAL A 133 1.68 -0.19 15.80
N VAL A 134 2.62 0.19 14.94
CA VAL A 134 4.06 -0.10 15.14
C VAL A 134 4.56 0.50 16.45
N GLU A 135 5.19 -0.33 17.27
CA GLU A 135 5.82 0.09 18.53
C GLU A 135 7.11 0.88 18.25
N LEU A 136 7.06 2.20 18.45
CA LEU A 136 8.19 3.09 18.16
C LEU A 136 9.39 2.83 19.09
N GLU A 137 9.16 2.31 20.28
CA GLU A 137 10.19 1.93 21.27
C GLU A 137 11.15 0.88 20.69
N ALA A 138 10.66 0.01 19.78
CA ALA A 138 11.48 -1.00 19.12
C ALA A 138 12.63 -0.41 18.29
N VAL A 139 12.50 0.86 17.86
CA VAL A 139 13.58 1.59 17.16
C VAL A 139 14.84 1.68 18.03
N SER A 140 14.68 1.73 19.36
CA SER A 140 15.80 1.82 20.30
C SER A 140 16.77 0.64 20.20
N ALA A 141 16.29 -0.55 19.84
CA ALA A 141 17.09 -1.77 19.71
C ALA A 141 17.80 -1.90 18.33
N LEU A 142 17.47 -1.09 17.34
CA LEU A 142 18.04 -1.21 15.99
C LEU A 142 19.49 -0.69 15.95
N ASP A 143 20.35 -1.41 15.24
CA ASP A 143 21.69 -0.92 14.88
C ASP A 143 21.61 -0.16 13.54
N THR A 144 21.50 1.16 13.62
CA THR A 144 21.34 2.02 12.43
C THR A 144 22.56 2.02 11.50
N THR A 145 23.72 1.52 11.93
CA THR A 145 24.90 1.39 11.07
C THR A 145 24.73 0.28 10.03
N GLN A 146 23.99 -0.78 10.36
CA GLN A 146 23.78 -1.94 9.51
C GLN A 146 22.51 -1.82 8.63
N ILE A 147 21.64 -0.86 8.87
CA ILE A 147 20.40 -0.71 8.09
C ILE A 147 20.73 -0.40 6.64
N ALA A 148 20.20 -1.21 5.72
CA ALA A 148 20.24 -1.01 4.28
C ALA A 148 18.97 -0.30 3.76
N ALA A 149 17.79 -0.71 4.26
CA ALA A 149 16.52 -0.09 3.93
C ALA A 149 15.51 -0.32 5.04
N VAL A 150 14.56 0.62 5.17
CA VAL A 150 13.38 0.51 6.03
C VAL A 150 12.15 0.57 5.16
N SER A 151 11.13 -0.24 5.44
CA SER A 151 9.82 -0.15 4.79
C SER A 151 8.73 -0.37 5.82
N VAL A 152 7.87 0.65 6.01
CA VAL A 152 6.69 0.57 6.87
C VAL A 152 5.51 1.15 6.13
N MET A 153 4.40 0.39 6.04
CA MET A 153 3.20 0.87 5.37
C MET A 153 2.61 2.08 6.09
N SER A 154 1.96 2.98 5.36
CA SER A 154 1.30 4.15 5.96
C SER A 154 -0.10 3.84 6.50
N VAL A 155 -0.82 2.93 5.85
CA VAL A 155 -2.16 2.47 6.26
C VAL A 155 -2.23 0.97 6.05
N CYS A 156 -2.65 0.24 7.07
CA CYS A 156 -2.85 -1.19 6.95
C CYS A 156 -4.04 -1.51 6.04
N ASN A 157 -3.82 -2.37 5.05
CA ASN A 157 -4.83 -2.74 4.04
C ASN A 157 -5.93 -3.68 4.59
N GLU A 158 -5.76 -4.24 5.78
CA GLU A 158 -6.76 -5.12 6.40
C GLU A 158 -7.68 -4.38 7.36
N ASN A 159 -7.15 -3.62 8.32
CA ASN A 159 -7.92 -2.95 9.36
C ASN A 159 -8.00 -1.41 9.21
N GLY A 160 -7.24 -0.86 8.27
CA GLY A 160 -7.22 0.59 8.02
C GLY A 160 -6.38 1.41 9.02
N VAL A 161 -5.69 0.77 9.95
CA VAL A 161 -4.88 1.44 10.97
C VAL A 161 -3.79 2.28 10.33
N VAL A 162 -3.69 3.53 10.78
CA VAL A 162 -2.67 4.49 10.33
C VAL A 162 -1.39 4.25 11.11
N GLN A 163 -0.28 4.08 10.41
CA GLN A 163 1.02 3.85 11.03
C GLN A 163 1.76 5.18 11.27
N PRO A 164 2.56 5.29 12.34
CA PRO A 164 3.27 6.50 12.71
C PRO A 164 4.57 6.69 11.89
N VAL A 165 4.43 6.74 10.54
CA VAL A 165 5.57 6.74 9.61
C VAL A 165 6.46 7.96 9.82
N SER A 166 5.87 9.14 10.05
CA SER A 166 6.66 10.37 10.23
C SER A 166 7.50 10.32 11.50
N GLU A 167 6.89 9.90 12.61
CA GLU A 167 7.56 9.75 13.90
C GLU A 167 8.67 8.70 13.82
N LEU A 168 8.39 7.57 13.18
CA LEU A 168 9.38 6.52 12.94
C LEU A 168 10.58 7.05 12.15
N CYS A 169 10.34 7.81 11.08
CA CYS A 169 11.40 8.43 10.28
C CYS A 169 12.28 9.36 11.12
N HIS A 170 11.68 10.21 11.95
CA HIS A 170 12.41 11.12 12.82
C HIS A 170 13.28 10.36 13.81
N LEU A 171 12.72 9.39 14.54
CA LEU A 171 13.45 8.57 15.51
C LEU A 171 14.63 7.83 14.88
N LEU A 172 14.43 7.23 13.69
CA LEU A 172 15.49 6.52 12.98
C LEU A 172 16.63 7.45 12.58
N ARG A 173 16.30 8.65 12.06
CA ARG A 173 17.30 9.63 11.63
C ARG A 173 18.06 10.24 12.80
N GLU A 174 17.38 10.59 13.88
CA GLU A 174 18.00 11.06 15.12
C GLU A 174 18.97 10.01 15.69
N LYS A 175 18.54 8.75 15.78
CA LYS A 175 19.39 7.66 16.24
C LYS A 175 20.62 7.47 15.34
N ALA A 176 20.44 7.52 14.02
CA ALA A 176 21.54 7.41 13.06
C ALA A 176 22.54 8.56 13.20
N ALA A 177 22.06 9.79 13.39
CA ALA A 177 22.91 10.96 13.62
C ALA A 177 23.72 10.83 14.93
N ALA A 178 23.07 10.43 16.03
CA ALA A 178 23.74 10.21 17.33
C ALA A 178 24.81 9.11 17.27
N THR A 179 24.55 8.04 16.51
CA THR A 179 25.51 6.93 16.32
C THR A 179 26.75 7.42 15.57
N ARG A 180 26.58 8.23 14.51
CA ARG A 180 27.71 8.78 13.73
C ARG A 180 28.55 9.79 14.51
N SER A 181 27.91 10.67 15.28
CA SER A 181 28.65 11.62 16.14
C SER A 181 29.59 10.89 17.09
N ARG A 182 29.16 9.81 17.70
CA ARG A 182 30.00 8.98 18.59
C ARG A 182 31.16 8.29 17.86
N GLN A 183 30.97 7.90 16.60
CA GLN A 183 32.04 7.30 15.79
C GLN A 183 33.06 8.33 15.29
N SER A 184 32.62 9.56 14.97
CA SER A 184 33.52 10.65 14.54
C SER A 184 34.43 11.14 15.66
N ASP A 185 33.97 11.13 16.92
CA ASP A 185 34.77 11.50 18.08
C ASP A 185 35.91 10.50 18.36
N HIS A 186 35.81 9.25 17.84
CA HIS A 186 36.82 8.20 17.98
C HIS A 186 37.73 8.05 16.76
N SER A 187 37.43 8.71 15.64
CA SER A 187 38.20 8.65 14.39
C SER A 187 38.61 10.07 13.94
N ALA A 188 39.72 10.57 14.42
CA ALA A 188 40.34 11.79 13.88
C ALA A 188 40.76 11.56 12.40
N GLY A 189 39.96 12.05 11.45
CA GLY A 189 40.33 12.19 10.04
C GLY A 189 39.56 11.34 9.04
N GLY A 190 38.36 11.73 8.68
CA GLY A 190 37.65 11.23 7.53
C GLY A 190 36.46 12.12 7.16
N LYS A 191 36.65 13.03 6.19
CA LYS A 191 35.52 13.77 5.61
C LYS A 191 34.67 12.82 4.78
N GLY A 192 33.55 12.35 5.32
CA GLY A 192 32.52 11.65 4.57
C GLY A 192 31.87 12.59 3.57
N THR A 193 32.04 12.35 2.30
CA THR A 193 31.30 13.02 1.23
C THR A 193 29.91 12.37 1.16
N GLY A 194 28.97 12.84 2.01
CA GLY A 194 27.60 12.38 1.99
C GLY A 194 26.75 13.12 0.97
N ASN A 195 26.40 12.48 -0.13
CA ASN A 195 25.27 12.83 -0.99
C ASN A 195 24.26 11.66 -0.93
N GLY A 196 23.26 11.81 -0.14
CA GLY A 196 22.18 10.88 0.15
C GLY A 196 21.61 11.23 1.51
N SER A 197 20.43 10.77 1.87
CA SER A 197 19.84 11.05 3.19
C SER A 197 20.92 10.94 4.27
N ASP A 198 21.00 11.93 5.14
CA ASP A 198 22.04 12.02 6.20
C ASP A 198 22.14 10.79 7.12
N SER A 199 21.20 9.84 7.02
CA SER A 199 21.15 8.59 7.78
C SER A 199 22.01 7.47 7.21
N GLY A 200 22.39 7.50 5.93
CA GLY A 200 23.12 6.43 5.22
C GLY A 200 22.23 5.26 4.77
N PHE A 201 20.94 5.28 5.06
CA PHE A 201 19.91 4.34 4.57
C PHE A 201 18.67 5.11 4.14
N ALA A 202 17.85 4.49 3.30
CA ALA A 202 16.62 5.07 2.82
C ALA A 202 15.39 4.43 3.48
N ILE A 203 14.33 5.24 3.64
CA ILE A 203 13.05 4.85 4.22
C ILE A 203 11.99 4.88 3.13
N HIS A 204 11.34 3.75 2.92
CA HIS A 204 10.21 3.54 2.03
C HIS A 204 8.93 3.41 2.85
N THR A 205 7.82 3.89 2.29
CA THR A 205 6.48 3.59 2.78
C THR A 205 5.60 2.99 1.68
N ASP A 206 4.89 1.91 2.00
CA ASP A 206 3.77 1.44 1.20
C ASP A 206 2.54 2.30 1.52
N ALA A 207 2.16 3.19 0.61
CA ALA A 207 0.99 4.06 0.74
C ALA A 207 -0.19 3.60 -0.14
N ILE A 208 -0.20 2.35 -0.59
CA ILE A 208 -1.20 1.82 -1.51
C ILE A 208 -2.60 1.88 -0.89
N ALA A 209 -2.74 1.52 0.39
CA ALA A 209 -4.02 1.59 1.09
C ALA A 209 -4.37 3.01 1.58
N ALA A 210 -3.40 3.92 1.65
CA ALA A 210 -3.62 5.32 2.01
C ALA A 210 -4.18 6.15 0.86
N ALA A 211 -3.83 5.80 -0.39
CA ALA A 211 -4.25 6.55 -1.57
C ALA A 211 -5.77 6.70 -1.63
N GLY A 212 -6.26 7.94 -1.81
CA GLY A 212 -7.69 8.28 -1.81
C GLY A 212 -8.38 8.19 -0.45
N ARG A 213 -7.65 7.90 0.64
CA ARG A 213 -8.16 7.77 2.02
C ARG A 213 -7.44 8.69 3.01
N GLN A 214 -6.20 9.05 2.70
CA GLN A 214 -5.40 10.05 3.40
C GLN A 214 -4.81 11.04 2.40
N GLU A 215 -4.51 12.25 2.86
CA GLU A 215 -3.71 13.19 2.09
C GLU A 215 -2.30 12.65 1.89
N ILE A 216 -1.85 12.65 0.65
CA ILE A 216 -0.48 12.31 0.30
C ILE A 216 0.19 13.57 -0.25
N ASN A 217 1.14 14.10 0.50
CA ASN A 217 2.03 15.18 0.09
C ASN A 217 3.47 14.68 0.24
N PHE A 218 4.01 14.14 -0.85
CA PHE A 218 5.33 13.52 -0.80
C PHE A 218 6.41 14.50 -0.38
N ALA A 219 6.33 15.78 -0.78
CA ALA A 219 7.30 16.80 -0.38
C ALA A 219 7.36 16.98 1.14
N ALA A 220 6.22 16.87 1.82
CA ALA A 220 6.12 17.04 3.27
C ALA A 220 6.45 15.78 4.08
N LEU A 221 6.34 14.59 3.47
CA LEU A 221 6.61 13.33 4.15
C LEU A 221 8.12 13.12 4.31
N PRO A 222 8.60 12.69 5.50
CA PRO A 222 10.01 12.45 5.74
C PRO A 222 10.50 11.09 5.22
N VAL A 223 9.92 10.59 4.14
CA VAL A 223 10.31 9.33 3.50
C VAL A 223 11.12 9.58 2.22
N ASP A 224 11.92 8.61 1.83
CA ASP A 224 12.78 8.67 0.65
C ASP A 224 12.09 8.08 -0.58
N ALA A 225 11.18 7.12 -0.39
CA ALA A 225 10.38 6.52 -1.43
C ALA A 225 8.97 6.15 -0.92
N LEU A 226 7.98 6.14 -1.84
CA LEU A 226 6.59 5.86 -1.53
C LEU A 226 5.93 5.10 -2.69
N SER A 227 5.28 3.97 -2.40
CA SER A 227 4.61 3.13 -3.39
C SER A 227 3.10 3.33 -3.44
N LEU A 228 2.54 3.33 -4.65
CA LEU A 228 1.11 3.49 -4.93
C LEU A 228 0.63 2.52 -6.00
N ALA A 229 -0.67 2.21 -5.99
CA ALA A 229 -1.34 1.40 -7.01
C ALA A 229 -2.60 2.12 -7.52
N CYS A 230 -2.74 2.23 -8.84
CA CYS A 230 -3.83 3.03 -9.43
C CYS A 230 -5.21 2.40 -9.23
N HIS A 231 -5.31 1.06 -9.23
CA HIS A 231 -6.58 0.36 -9.03
C HIS A 231 -7.18 0.53 -7.63
N LYS A 232 -6.44 1.08 -6.68
CA LYS A 232 -6.93 1.40 -5.32
C LYS A 232 -7.62 2.77 -5.23
N VAL A 233 -7.60 3.54 -6.31
CA VAL A 233 -8.23 4.87 -6.43
C VAL A 233 -9.13 4.97 -7.67
N GLY A 234 -9.60 3.83 -8.17
CA GLY A 234 -10.45 3.76 -9.35
C GLY A 234 -9.72 4.02 -10.67
N GLY A 235 -8.41 3.78 -10.70
CA GLY A 235 -7.58 3.79 -11.90
C GLY A 235 -7.40 2.41 -12.53
N PRO A 236 -6.66 2.32 -13.66
CA PRO A 236 -6.42 1.06 -14.35
C PRO A 236 -5.61 0.08 -13.50
N ALA A 237 -5.89 -1.23 -13.66
CA ALA A 237 -5.08 -2.30 -13.11
C ALA A 237 -3.70 -2.36 -13.80
N ALA A 238 -2.75 -3.05 -13.16
CA ALA A 238 -1.39 -3.24 -13.66
C ALA A 238 -0.62 -1.92 -13.91
N VAL A 239 -1.00 -0.84 -13.24
CA VAL A 239 -0.26 0.43 -13.18
C VAL A 239 -0.06 0.82 -11.72
N GLY A 240 1.18 1.12 -11.38
CA GLY A 240 1.58 1.68 -10.10
C GLY A 240 2.44 2.92 -10.29
N VAL A 241 2.70 3.57 -9.19
CA VAL A 241 3.62 4.71 -9.11
C VAL A 241 4.57 4.46 -7.94
N LEU A 242 5.86 4.57 -8.20
CA LEU A 242 6.87 4.75 -7.19
C LEU A 242 7.29 6.22 -7.20
N LEU A 243 7.04 6.93 -6.10
CA LEU A 243 7.67 8.22 -5.83
C LEU A 243 9.02 7.96 -5.18
N ALA A 244 10.08 8.57 -5.68
CA ALA A 244 11.42 8.42 -5.12
C ALA A 244 12.20 9.73 -5.23
N ARG A 245 12.75 10.18 -4.10
CA ARG A 245 13.60 11.39 -4.07
C ARG A 245 14.71 11.27 -5.10
N ARG A 246 15.08 12.40 -5.71
CA ARG A 246 16.08 12.41 -6.79
C ARG A 246 17.46 11.93 -6.34
N GLU A 247 17.79 12.21 -5.09
CA GLU A 247 19.07 11.91 -4.45
C GLU A 247 19.20 10.44 -4.07
N VAL A 248 18.06 9.75 -3.90
CA VAL A 248 18.02 8.38 -3.41
C VAL A 248 18.49 7.41 -4.50
N LYS A 249 19.43 6.56 -4.14
CA LYS A 249 19.94 5.52 -5.03
C LYS A 249 19.07 4.29 -4.96
N ILE A 250 18.56 3.89 -6.11
CA ILE A 250 17.76 2.66 -6.28
C ILE A 250 18.47 1.80 -7.33
N ALA A 251 18.80 0.58 -6.97
CA ALA A 251 19.37 -0.39 -7.91
C ALA A 251 18.24 -1.12 -8.63
N SER A 252 18.10 -0.86 -9.94
CA SER A 252 17.15 -1.62 -10.77
C SER A 252 17.49 -3.11 -10.78
N ASP A 253 16.49 -3.96 -10.65
CA ASP A 253 16.58 -5.41 -10.85
C ASP A 253 16.05 -5.84 -12.23
N ARG A 254 15.39 -4.93 -12.96
CA ARG A 254 14.91 -5.13 -14.33
C ARG A 254 15.77 -4.35 -15.32
N ARG A 255 16.69 -5.05 -15.97
CA ARG A 255 17.59 -4.46 -16.95
C ARG A 255 16.92 -4.34 -18.32
N GLY A 256 17.26 -3.28 -19.08
CA GLY A 256 16.73 -2.98 -20.41
C GLY A 256 17.10 -1.58 -20.86
N GLY A 257 16.18 -0.89 -21.55
CA GLY A 257 16.36 0.51 -21.96
C GLY A 257 16.32 1.49 -20.79
N GLY A 258 16.54 2.78 -21.08
CA GLY A 258 16.63 3.84 -20.07
C GLY A 258 15.30 4.38 -19.54
N GLN A 259 14.16 3.68 -19.79
CA GLN A 259 12.84 4.14 -19.37
C GLN A 259 12.78 4.29 -17.83
N GLU A 260 11.92 5.19 -17.39
CA GLU A 260 11.67 5.44 -15.98
C GLU A 260 12.97 5.63 -15.17
N ARG A 261 13.83 6.54 -15.60
CA ARG A 261 15.14 6.83 -14.98
C ARG A 261 16.08 5.62 -14.94
N ALA A 262 15.96 4.70 -15.89
CA ALA A 262 16.64 3.40 -15.92
C ALA A 262 16.33 2.51 -14.69
N LEU A 263 15.27 2.80 -13.95
CA LEU A 263 14.83 2.03 -12.79
C LEU A 263 13.84 0.94 -13.18
N ARG A 264 12.95 1.25 -14.14
CA ARG A 264 11.94 0.31 -14.62
C ARG A 264 11.99 0.24 -16.15
N ALA A 265 12.79 -0.66 -16.69
CA ALA A 265 12.93 -0.87 -18.13
C ALA A 265 11.65 -1.45 -18.75
N GLY A 266 11.47 -1.20 -20.04
CA GLY A 266 10.32 -1.64 -20.84
C GLY A 266 9.51 -0.46 -21.36
N THR A 267 8.87 -0.63 -22.54
CA THR A 267 8.00 0.39 -23.12
C THR A 267 6.89 0.74 -22.17
N GLN A 268 6.69 2.05 -21.93
CA GLN A 268 5.65 2.54 -21.04
C GLN A 268 4.28 2.42 -21.69
N ASP A 269 3.29 2.03 -20.90
CA ASP A 269 1.88 2.11 -21.27
C ASP A 269 1.37 3.54 -21.09
N VAL A 270 1.38 4.29 -22.18
CA VAL A 270 0.97 5.72 -22.20
C VAL A 270 -0.48 5.88 -21.80
N ILE A 271 -1.36 4.99 -22.30
CA ILE A 271 -2.80 5.07 -22.05
C ILE A 271 -3.08 4.82 -20.57
N ALA A 272 -2.46 3.79 -20.00
CA ALA A 272 -2.61 3.48 -18.59
C ALA A 272 -1.99 4.57 -17.68
N ALA A 273 -0.89 5.20 -18.08
CA ALA A 273 -0.32 6.34 -17.37
C ALA A 273 -1.26 7.57 -17.35
N VAL A 274 -1.96 7.83 -18.46
CA VAL A 274 -3.00 8.88 -18.52
C VAL A 274 -4.17 8.53 -17.60
N GLY A 275 -4.61 7.27 -17.59
CA GLY A 275 -5.63 6.78 -16.66
C GLY A 275 -5.21 6.92 -15.18
N ALA A 276 -3.97 6.58 -14.88
CA ALA A 276 -3.39 6.76 -13.53
C ALA A 276 -3.44 8.23 -13.08
N ALA A 277 -3.05 9.14 -13.96
CA ALA A 277 -3.09 10.58 -13.67
C ALA A 277 -4.52 11.08 -13.41
N ALA A 278 -5.49 10.63 -14.19
CA ALA A 278 -6.90 10.97 -13.98
C ALA A 278 -7.39 10.46 -12.61
N ALA A 279 -7.06 9.20 -12.26
CA ALA A 279 -7.48 8.59 -11.01
C ALA A 279 -6.90 9.29 -9.77
N PHE A 280 -5.58 9.56 -9.74
CA PHE A 280 -4.96 10.25 -8.59
C PHE A 280 -5.46 11.68 -8.45
N VAL A 281 -5.68 12.41 -9.56
CA VAL A 281 -6.25 13.76 -9.54
C VAL A 281 -7.66 13.75 -8.96
N ALA A 282 -8.54 12.86 -9.43
CA ALA A 282 -9.91 12.75 -8.94
C ALA A 282 -9.94 12.36 -7.45
N ALA A 283 -9.16 11.35 -7.06
CA ALA A 283 -9.10 10.90 -5.67
C ALA A 283 -8.63 12.01 -4.71
N GLN A 284 -7.66 12.82 -5.13
CA GLN A 284 -7.16 13.94 -4.32
C GLN A 284 -8.17 15.08 -4.22
N GLN A 285 -8.86 15.41 -5.32
CA GLN A 285 -9.87 16.47 -5.34
C GLN A 285 -11.10 16.13 -4.49
N GLU A 286 -11.48 14.86 -4.45
CA GLU A 286 -12.65 14.38 -3.71
C GLU A 286 -12.32 13.95 -2.27
N LEU A 287 -11.06 13.96 -1.84
CA LEU A 287 -10.61 13.36 -0.59
C LEU A 287 -11.42 13.80 0.62
N ALA A 288 -11.63 15.10 0.79
CA ALA A 288 -12.35 15.64 1.95
C ALA A 288 -13.82 15.21 1.98
N GLU A 289 -14.50 15.16 0.82
CA GLU A 289 -15.88 14.72 0.70
C GLU A 289 -15.97 13.20 0.92
N THR A 290 -15.08 12.44 0.29
CA THR A 290 -14.99 10.99 0.44
C THR A 290 -14.73 10.58 1.89
N THR A 291 -13.83 11.27 2.58
CA THR A 291 -13.56 11.02 4.00
C THR A 291 -14.80 11.23 4.86
N ARG A 292 -15.53 12.34 4.69
CA ARG A 292 -16.77 12.60 5.43
C ARG A 292 -17.84 11.54 5.15
N ARG A 293 -18.02 11.16 3.88
CA ARG A 293 -18.96 10.10 3.48
C ARG A 293 -18.58 8.76 4.11
N HIS A 294 -17.30 8.38 4.03
CA HIS A 294 -16.83 7.12 4.63
C HIS A 294 -16.96 7.12 6.14
N GLN A 295 -16.78 8.25 6.80
CA GLN A 295 -16.98 8.37 8.24
C GLN A 295 -18.44 8.10 8.62
N HIS A 296 -19.40 8.72 7.93
CA HIS A 296 -20.83 8.45 8.12
C HIS A 296 -21.18 6.97 7.88
N LEU A 297 -20.68 6.37 6.78
CA LEU A 297 -20.91 4.95 6.47
C LEU A 297 -20.29 4.03 7.53
N ARG A 298 -19.09 4.37 8.04
CA ARG A 298 -18.42 3.64 9.11
C ARG A 298 -19.25 3.66 10.40
N GLU A 299 -19.71 4.82 10.83
CA GLU A 299 -20.54 4.98 12.03
C GLU A 299 -21.80 4.10 11.94
N LYS A 300 -22.53 4.16 10.81
CA LYS A 300 -23.69 3.33 10.55
C LYS A 300 -23.35 1.83 10.57
N LEU A 301 -22.26 1.44 9.92
CA LEU A 301 -21.81 0.05 9.88
C LEU A 301 -21.47 -0.46 11.28
N LEU A 302 -20.69 0.30 12.05
CA LEU A 302 -20.29 -0.09 13.40
C LEU A 302 -21.49 -0.21 14.33
N GLN A 303 -22.44 0.75 14.29
CA GLN A 303 -23.65 0.70 15.09
C GLN A 303 -24.46 -0.59 14.84
N GLY A 304 -24.63 -0.98 13.59
CA GLY A 304 -25.38 -2.18 13.25
C GLY A 304 -24.62 -3.49 13.46
N ALA A 305 -23.35 -3.54 13.07
CA ALA A 305 -22.55 -4.76 13.13
C ALA A 305 -22.19 -5.15 14.57
N LEU A 306 -21.80 -4.21 15.42
CA LEU A 306 -21.41 -4.47 16.82
C LEU A 306 -22.62 -4.87 17.71
N ALA A 307 -23.85 -4.62 17.26
CA ALA A 307 -25.04 -5.12 17.92
C ALA A 307 -25.25 -6.64 17.73
N ILE A 308 -24.54 -7.26 16.79
CA ILE A 308 -24.63 -8.70 16.50
C ILE A 308 -23.72 -9.46 17.47
N PRO A 309 -24.22 -10.47 18.22
CA PRO A 309 -23.41 -11.22 19.18
C PRO A 309 -22.19 -11.91 18.54
N GLY A 310 -21.02 -11.67 19.13
CA GLY A 310 -19.73 -12.23 18.69
C GLY A 310 -19.08 -11.51 17.52
N VAL A 311 -19.58 -10.34 17.12
CA VAL A 311 -18.91 -9.41 16.22
C VAL A 311 -18.10 -8.41 17.05
N LYS A 312 -16.81 -8.27 16.75
CA LYS A 312 -15.92 -7.30 17.40
C LYS A 312 -15.17 -6.51 16.34
N LEU A 313 -14.96 -5.21 16.59
CA LEU A 313 -14.04 -4.41 15.79
C LEU A 313 -12.61 -4.90 16.06
N ALA A 314 -11.84 -5.13 15.01
CA ALA A 314 -10.49 -5.69 15.12
C ALA A 314 -9.47 -4.72 15.73
N SER A 315 -9.70 -3.40 15.60
CA SER A 315 -8.84 -2.38 16.17
C SER A 315 -9.62 -1.11 16.51
N GLU A 316 -9.34 -0.52 17.66
CA GLU A 316 -9.83 0.80 18.07
C GLU A 316 -8.79 1.91 17.85
N ALA A 317 -7.62 1.58 17.30
CA ALA A 317 -6.59 2.56 16.95
C ALA A 317 -7.06 3.52 15.85
N LEU A 318 -6.33 4.63 15.67
CA LEU A 318 -6.59 5.58 14.59
C LEU A 318 -6.55 4.87 13.24
N ALA A 319 -7.65 4.90 12.52
CA ALA A 319 -7.79 4.23 11.23
C ALA A 319 -8.48 5.13 10.20
N VAL A 320 -8.16 4.91 8.92
CA VAL A 320 -8.92 5.53 7.84
C VAL A 320 -10.37 5.02 7.85
N PRO A 321 -11.38 5.88 7.66
CA PRO A 321 -12.77 5.47 7.82
C PRO A 321 -13.24 4.46 6.77
N GLY A 322 -12.55 4.37 5.63
CA GLY A 322 -12.94 3.54 4.49
C GLY A 322 -12.49 2.08 4.55
N ILE A 323 -11.79 1.63 5.59
CA ILE A 323 -11.37 0.22 5.76
C ILE A 323 -11.70 -0.21 7.18
N ILE A 324 -12.51 -1.26 7.33
CA ILE A 324 -12.99 -1.77 8.62
C ILE A 324 -12.80 -3.29 8.63
N GLN A 325 -12.15 -3.81 9.67
CA GLN A 325 -12.03 -5.24 9.90
C GLN A 325 -12.76 -5.65 11.17
N PHE A 326 -13.53 -6.72 11.08
CA PHE A 326 -14.19 -7.36 12.20
C PHE A 326 -13.56 -8.71 12.49
N ALA A 327 -13.40 -9.06 13.77
CA ALA A 327 -13.16 -10.40 14.23
C ALA A 327 -14.51 -11.02 14.62
N LEU A 328 -14.82 -12.21 14.09
CA LEU A 328 -16.13 -12.84 14.17
C LEU A 328 -16.01 -14.16 14.93
N GLN A 329 -16.40 -14.14 16.19
CA GLN A 329 -16.28 -15.29 17.09
C GLN A 329 -17.05 -16.53 16.56
N GLY A 330 -16.32 -17.64 16.41
CA GLY A 330 -16.87 -18.94 16.02
C GLY A 330 -17.28 -19.06 14.56
N ALA A 331 -16.97 -18.06 13.71
CA ALA A 331 -17.20 -18.11 12.28
C ALA A 331 -15.89 -18.43 11.54
N GLU A 332 -16.03 -18.88 10.31
CA GLU A 332 -14.95 -19.00 9.34
C GLU A 332 -15.24 -18.10 8.14
N ALA A 333 -14.22 -17.39 7.69
CA ALA A 333 -14.38 -16.37 6.66
C ALA A 333 -14.93 -16.92 5.34
N GLU A 334 -14.52 -18.13 4.92
CA GLU A 334 -14.94 -18.73 3.65
C GLU A 334 -16.45 -18.93 3.59
N GLY A 335 -17.04 -19.61 4.60
CA GLY A 335 -18.49 -19.83 4.67
C GLY A 335 -19.28 -18.53 4.78
N LEU A 336 -18.72 -17.53 5.49
CA LEU A 336 -19.33 -16.20 5.60
C LEU A 336 -19.34 -15.47 4.26
N LEU A 337 -18.19 -15.41 3.58
CA LEU A 337 -18.06 -14.73 2.28
C LEU A 337 -18.94 -15.39 1.22
N PHE A 338 -19.03 -16.72 1.21
CA PHE A 338 -19.95 -17.41 0.33
C PHE A 338 -21.43 -17.01 0.56
N ALA A 339 -21.85 -16.95 1.83
CA ALA A 339 -23.22 -16.54 2.17
C ALA A 339 -23.50 -15.06 1.81
N LEU A 340 -22.52 -14.18 1.97
CA LEU A 340 -22.63 -12.76 1.58
C LEU A 340 -22.68 -12.62 0.05
N ASP A 341 -21.88 -13.38 -0.70
CA ASP A 341 -21.88 -13.38 -2.17
C ASP A 341 -23.24 -13.83 -2.72
N GLN A 342 -23.85 -14.88 -2.15
CA GLN A 342 -25.21 -15.32 -2.50
C GLN A 342 -26.27 -14.23 -2.25
N ALA A 343 -26.02 -13.31 -1.30
CA ALA A 343 -26.86 -12.15 -1.05
C ALA A 343 -26.50 -10.93 -1.96
N GLY A 344 -25.55 -11.11 -2.88
CA GLY A 344 -25.07 -10.06 -3.79
C GLY A 344 -24.21 -9.00 -3.09
N ILE A 345 -23.43 -9.39 -2.07
CA ILE A 345 -22.54 -8.53 -1.29
C ILE A 345 -21.11 -9.00 -1.50
N CYS A 346 -20.27 -8.13 -2.08
CA CYS A 346 -18.85 -8.37 -2.29
C CYS A 346 -18.06 -7.84 -1.08
N ALA A 347 -17.42 -8.71 -0.33
CA ALA A 347 -16.58 -8.39 0.83
C ALA A 347 -15.35 -9.31 0.85
N SER A 348 -14.42 -9.10 1.79
CA SER A 348 -13.17 -9.87 1.89
C SER A 348 -12.91 -10.35 3.32
N ALA A 349 -12.06 -11.37 3.46
CA ALA A 349 -11.57 -11.84 4.77
C ALA A 349 -10.40 -11.00 5.33
N GLY A 350 -9.90 -10.00 4.60
CA GLY A 350 -8.70 -9.24 4.98
C GLY A 350 -7.45 -9.82 4.32
N SER A 351 -6.99 -11.00 4.71
CA SER A 351 -5.92 -11.70 3.99
C SER A 351 -6.44 -12.22 2.65
N ALA A 352 -5.68 -11.99 1.57
CA ALA A 352 -6.02 -12.54 0.26
C ALA A 352 -6.04 -14.07 0.36
N CYS A 353 -7.20 -14.69 0.03
CA CYS A 353 -7.29 -16.14 -0.13
C CYS A 353 -6.35 -16.59 -1.25
N HIS A 354 -5.18 -17.08 -0.91
CA HIS A 354 -4.31 -17.77 -1.85
C HIS A 354 -4.86 -19.20 -2.01
N THR A 355 -5.40 -19.49 -3.19
CA THR A 355 -5.75 -20.85 -3.63
C THR A 355 -6.78 -21.63 -2.80
N GLY A 356 -7.84 -20.99 -2.29
CA GLY A 356 -8.99 -21.73 -1.71
C GLY A 356 -8.74 -22.39 -0.34
N VAL A 357 -7.66 -22.03 0.36
CA VAL A 357 -7.40 -22.46 1.74
C VAL A 357 -7.53 -21.27 2.66
N ALA A 358 -8.47 -21.34 3.61
CA ALA A 358 -8.63 -20.33 4.65
C ALA A 358 -7.33 -20.20 5.47
N ARG A 359 -6.77 -19.01 5.54
CA ARG A 359 -5.61 -18.71 6.40
C ARG A 359 -5.98 -17.63 7.40
N PRO A 360 -5.49 -17.72 8.64
CA PRO A 360 -5.71 -16.68 9.62
C PRO A 360 -5.07 -15.36 9.14
N SER A 361 -5.73 -14.23 9.42
CA SER A 361 -5.21 -12.91 9.11
C SER A 361 -3.88 -12.69 9.83
N PRO A 362 -2.77 -12.43 9.12
CA PRO A 362 -1.48 -12.16 9.74
C PRO A 362 -1.50 -10.87 10.58
N VAL A 363 -2.35 -9.91 10.22
CA VAL A 363 -2.54 -8.67 10.96
C VAL A 363 -3.22 -8.94 12.29
N LEU A 364 -4.29 -9.75 12.32
CA LEU A 364 -4.94 -10.13 13.59
C LEU A 364 -4.01 -10.97 14.47
N LEU A 365 -3.23 -11.88 13.89
CA LEU A 365 -2.23 -12.64 14.64
C LEU A 365 -1.17 -11.70 15.26
N ALA A 366 -0.71 -10.69 14.51
CA ALA A 366 0.22 -9.68 15.00
C ALA A 366 -0.35 -8.85 16.16
N GLN A 367 -1.66 -8.61 16.16
CA GLN A 367 -2.39 -7.93 17.23
C GLN A 367 -2.66 -8.83 18.46
N GLY A 368 -2.27 -10.11 18.43
CA GLY A 368 -2.45 -11.06 19.53
C GLY A 368 -3.77 -11.83 19.53
N TYR A 369 -4.54 -11.78 18.44
CA TYR A 369 -5.71 -12.66 18.28
C TYR A 369 -5.27 -14.14 18.17
N SER A 370 -6.12 -15.05 18.63
CA SER A 370 -5.90 -16.47 18.40
C SER A 370 -6.02 -16.82 16.91
N GLU A 371 -5.40 -17.93 16.48
CA GLU A 371 -5.58 -18.42 15.09
C GLU A 371 -7.05 -18.62 14.74
N GLN A 372 -7.85 -19.12 15.68
CA GLN A 372 -9.27 -19.33 15.50
C GLN A 372 -10.03 -18.02 15.26
N ASP A 373 -9.75 -16.97 16.03
CA ASP A 373 -10.39 -15.66 15.85
C ASP A 373 -9.91 -14.97 14.57
N ALA A 374 -8.64 -15.19 14.21
CA ALA A 374 -8.04 -14.66 12.99
C ALA A 374 -8.57 -15.32 11.70
N LEU A 375 -9.05 -16.57 11.77
CA LEU A 375 -9.78 -17.25 10.69
C LEU A 375 -11.17 -16.66 10.47
N GLY A 376 -11.80 -16.12 11.51
CA GLY A 376 -13.12 -15.50 11.47
C GLY A 376 -13.07 -14.02 11.18
N SER A 377 -12.25 -13.53 10.24
CA SER A 377 -12.18 -12.12 9.93
C SER A 377 -13.09 -11.72 8.75
N LEU A 378 -13.63 -10.49 8.81
CA LEU A 378 -14.37 -9.86 7.73
C LEU A 378 -13.88 -8.43 7.54
N ARG A 379 -13.36 -8.13 6.34
CA ARG A 379 -13.03 -6.78 5.94
C ARG A 379 -14.11 -6.19 5.08
N ILE A 380 -14.59 -5.01 5.46
CA ILE A 380 -15.48 -4.15 4.68
C ILE A 380 -14.70 -2.93 4.28
N SER A 381 -14.76 -2.55 3.02
CA SER A 381 -14.07 -1.36 2.54
C SER A 381 -14.88 -0.55 1.56
N PHE A 382 -14.89 0.76 1.78
CA PHE A 382 -15.61 1.76 1.00
C PHE A 382 -14.68 2.38 -0.06
N GLY A 383 -15.26 2.75 -1.18
CA GLY A 383 -14.61 3.46 -2.28
C GLY A 383 -15.43 4.65 -2.76
N TRP A 384 -15.00 5.24 -3.88
CA TRP A 384 -15.66 6.42 -4.47
C TRP A 384 -17.13 6.17 -4.82
N SER A 385 -17.52 4.95 -5.17
CA SER A 385 -18.87 4.57 -5.61
C SER A 385 -19.76 3.99 -4.50
N THR A 386 -19.24 3.77 -3.28
CA THR A 386 -19.99 3.15 -2.19
C THR A 386 -21.11 4.07 -1.69
N ARG A 387 -22.30 3.52 -1.51
CA ARG A 387 -23.52 4.22 -1.08
C ARG A 387 -24.06 3.63 0.23
N GLU A 388 -24.89 4.39 0.91
CA GLU A 388 -25.49 3.99 2.18
C GLU A 388 -26.32 2.71 2.06
N LYS A 389 -27.08 2.54 0.98
CA LYS A 389 -27.85 1.31 0.70
C LYS A 389 -26.98 0.04 0.62
N ASP A 390 -25.70 0.17 0.29
CA ASP A 390 -24.78 -0.97 0.23
C ASP A 390 -24.46 -1.46 1.65
N VAL A 391 -24.32 -0.51 2.61
CA VAL A 391 -24.16 -0.80 4.02
C VAL A 391 -25.45 -1.38 4.63
N ASP A 392 -26.64 -0.83 4.27
CA ASP A 392 -27.93 -1.34 4.73
C ASP A 392 -28.13 -2.81 4.32
N ARG A 393 -27.79 -3.15 3.08
CA ARG A 393 -27.87 -4.51 2.57
C ARG A 393 -26.94 -5.47 3.33
N LEU A 394 -25.71 -5.02 3.60
CA LEU A 394 -24.77 -5.81 4.40
C LEU A 394 -25.34 -6.06 5.80
N LEU A 395 -25.81 -5.02 6.50
CA LEU A 395 -26.35 -5.14 7.85
C LEU A 395 -27.59 -6.04 7.92
N GLN A 396 -28.40 -6.05 6.87
CA GLN A 396 -29.55 -6.95 6.76
C GLN A 396 -29.12 -8.42 6.57
N ALA A 397 -28.10 -8.69 5.77
CA ALA A 397 -27.64 -10.04 5.44
C ALA A 397 -26.70 -10.65 6.49
N LEU A 398 -25.90 -9.82 7.15
CA LEU A 398 -24.79 -10.25 8.03
C LEU A 398 -25.22 -11.23 9.14
N PRO A 399 -26.36 -11.04 9.87
CA PRO A 399 -26.76 -11.98 10.92
C PRO A 399 -27.02 -13.40 10.38
N GLY A 400 -27.69 -13.50 9.23
CA GLY A 400 -27.97 -14.77 8.56
C GLY A 400 -26.71 -15.44 8.04
N ALA A 401 -25.84 -14.69 7.38
CA ALA A 401 -24.57 -15.18 6.86
C ALA A 401 -23.64 -15.67 7.99
N LEU A 402 -23.58 -14.94 9.10
CA LEU A 402 -22.80 -15.33 10.28
C LEU A 402 -23.33 -16.60 10.93
N SER A 403 -24.67 -16.73 11.06
CA SER A 403 -25.30 -17.97 11.58
C SER A 403 -24.98 -19.18 10.70
N ALA A 404 -25.00 -19.02 9.37
CA ALA A 404 -24.66 -20.08 8.43
C ALA A 404 -23.19 -20.51 8.55
N SER A 405 -22.27 -19.56 8.60
CA SER A 405 -20.83 -19.81 8.77
C SER A 405 -20.53 -20.56 10.07
N ARG A 406 -21.11 -20.13 11.20
CA ARG A 406 -20.93 -20.80 12.50
C ARG A 406 -21.40 -22.27 12.48
N LYS A 407 -22.53 -22.55 11.83
CA LYS A 407 -23.03 -23.95 11.69
C LYS A 407 -22.11 -24.82 10.85
N LEU A 408 -21.47 -24.27 9.82
CA LEU A 408 -20.48 -24.99 9.01
C LEU A 408 -19.24 -25.31 9.83
N ALA A 409 -18.68 -24.31 10.51
CA ALA A 409 -17.51 -24.45 11.37
C ALA A 409 -17.71 -25.46 12.51
N GLU A 410 -18.95 -25.59 13.07
CA GLU A 410 -19.28 -26.60 14.06
C GLU A 410 -19.33 -28.03 13.48
N ARG A 411 -19.71 -28.19 12.21
CA ARG A 411 -19.75 -29.49 11.53
C ARG A 411 -18.39 -30.03 11.16
N GLU A 412 -17.46 -29.15 10.79
CA GLU A 412 -16.08 -29.51 10.40
C GLU A 412 -15.20 -29.88 11.61
N ARG A 413 -15.62 -29.48 12.82
CA ARG A 413 -14.96 -29.85 14.09
C ARG A 413 -15.43 -31.17 14.69
N LYS A 414 -16.53 -31.74 14.18
CA LYS A 414 -17.09 -33.05 14.59
C LYS A 414 -16.65 -34.18 13.67
#